data_69c21b8a12edacecc84020409a2a0b9e
#
_entry.id   69c21b8a12edacecc84020409a2a0b9e
#
_cell.length_a   1.000
_cell.length_b   1.000
_cell.length_c   1.000
_cell.angle_alpha   90.00
_cell.angle_beta   90.00
_cell.angle_gamma   90.00
#
_symmetry.space_group_name_H-M   'P 1'
#
loop_
_entity.id
_entity.type
_entity.pdbx_description
1 polymer ?
#
loop_
_entity_poly.entity_id
_entity_poly.type
_entity_poly.pdbx_seq_one_letter_code
_entity_poly.pdbx_strand_id
1 'polypeptide(L)'
;MAKKEDMQAEKPRETTAEKPRETTVEFLASLAAVLVTGLFIITFIVQAFEIPSSSMENTLLIGDHVFVNREQFAPRTRWLGPILPYRQIQHGDIVVFLSPAEPGLYVVKRIIGIPGDRIHLRDAVVYRNGEKLDEPYVIHQGGEAGYNPYRDNFPAVAPSEMNNVTPDWELALPQHIQGDDIVVPPNSYFGMGDNRDVSLDSRYWGFIPQENVIGRPMFIYWSFETPAGQYLEREFSQRVGFLVHVVVHFFDETRWRRTFKAVQ
;
A
#
# COMPACT_ATOMS: atom_id res chain seq x y z
N MET A 1 66.82 0.29 -64.19
CA MET A 1 66.76 0.03 -62.71
C MET A 1 66.02 1.17 -62.09
N ALA A 2 64.73 0.99 -61.80
CA ALA A 2 63.90 2.01 -61.20
C ALA A 2 63.65 1.62 -59.70
N LYS A 3 64.00 2.55 -58.81
CA LYS A 3 63.93 2.43 -57.38
C LYS A 3 62.49 2.68 -56.95
N LYS A 4 61.81 1.70 -56.39
CA LYS A 4 60.47 1.84 -55.73
C LYS A 4 60.65 2.57 -54.42
N GLU A 5 60.03 3.72 -54.28
CA GLU A 5 59.82 4.39 -53.02
C GLU A 5 58.60 3.78 -52.32
N ASP A 6 58.85 3.23 -51.15
CA ASP A 6 57.78 2.75 -50.22
C ASP A 6 57.13 3.99 -49.55
N MET A 7 55.93 4.28 -49.95
CA MET A 7 55.07 5.25 -49.29
C MET A 7 54.37 4.55 -48.10
N GLN A 8 54.92 4.70 -46.91
CA GLN A 8 54.24 4.29 -45.66
C GLN A 8 53.04 5.22 -45.40
N ALA A 9 51.85 4.66 -45.47
CA ALA A 9 50.63 5.35 -45.07
C ALA A 9 50.64 5.57 -43.56
N GLU A 10 50.70 6.81 -43.16
CA GLU A 10 50.56 7.27 -41.75
C GLU A 10 49.16 7.00 -41.28
N LYS A 11 49.00 6.11 -40.29
CA LYS A 11 47.72 5.85 -39.61
C LYS A 11 47.27 7.12 -38.88
N PRO A 12 45.97 7.51 -39.01
CA PRO A 12 45.44 8.65 -38.24
C PRO A 12 45.56 8.36 -36.73
N ARG A 13 46.19 9.25 -35.98
CA ARG A 13 46.18 9.26 -34.52
C ARG A 13 44.75 9.50 -34.06
N GLU A 14 44.14 8.51 -33.43
CA GLU A 14 42.92 8.67 -32.62
C GLU A 14 43.22 9.67 -31.52
N THR A 15 42.69 10.86 -31.64
CA THR A 15 42.67 11.86 -30.60
C THR A 15 41.66 11.38 -29.56
N THR A 16 42.14 10.73 -28.51
CA THR A 16 41.33 10.46 -27.31
C THR A 16 40.93 11.81 -26.73
N ALA A 17 39.70 12.23 -26.99
CA ALA A 17 39.11 13.42 -26.36
C ALA A 17 39.09 13.15 -24.85
N GLU A 18 39.99 13.77 -24.08
CA GLU A 18 39.92 13.80 -22.63
C GLU A 18 38.56 14.39 -22.23
N LYS A 19 37.73 13.60 -21.54
CA LYS A 19 36.51 14.10 -20.93
C LYS A 19 36.88 15.29 -20.03
N PRO A 20 36.24 16.46 -20.20
CA PRO A 20 36.52 17.62 -19.37
C PRO A 20 36.28 17.21 -17.91
N ARG A 21 37.26 17.50 -17.03
CA ARG A 21 37.13 17.28 -15.60
C ARG A 21 36.04 18.21 -15.08
N GLU A 22 34.97 17.61 -14.49
CA GLU A 22 33.90 18.39 -13.85
C GLU A 22 34.50 19.35 -12.83
N THR A 23 34.11 20.60 -12.91
CA THR A 23 34.49 21.58 -11.89
C THR A 23 33.72 21.31 -10.60
N THR A 24 34.26 21.72 -9.45
CA THR A 24 33.58 21.58 -8.14
C THR A 24 32.20 22.21 -8.15
N VAL A 25 32.00 23.27 -8.91
CA VAL A 25 30.69 23.93 -9.06
C VAL A 25 29.71 23.07 -9.85
N GLU A 26 30.13 22.45 -10.95
CA GLU A 26 29.29 21.53 -11.74
C GLU A 26 28.92 20.29 -10.93
N PHE A 27 29.86 19.73 -10.17
CA PHE A 27 29.58 18.61 -9.25
C PHE A 27 28.53 18.99 -8.19
N LEU A 28 28.68 20.16 -7.54
CA LEU A 28 27.72 20.63 -6.53
C LEU A 28 26.36 20.92 -7.14
N ALA A 29 26.31 21.47 -8.35
CA ALA A 29 25.06 21.71 -9.07
C ALA A 29 24.35 20.39 -9.42
N SER A 30 25.08 19.39 -9.91
CA SER A 30 24.56 18.05 -10.20
C SER A 30 24.01 17.39 -8.92
N LEU A 31 24.76 17.45 -7.82
CA LEU A 31 24.35 16.92 -6.52
C LEU A 31 23.06 17.60 -6.03
N ALA A 32 23.00 18.94 -6.10
CA ALA A 32 21.81 19.69 -5.73
C ALA A 32 20.59 19.30 -6.58
N ALA A 33 20.76 19.16 -7.90
CA ALA A 33 19.70 18.73 -8.81
C ALA A 33 19.18 17.34 -8.46
N VAL A 34 20.07 16.39 -8.17
CA VAL A 34 19.68 15.02 -7.75
C VAL A 34 18.93 15.05 -6.43
N LEU A 35 19.41 15.82 -5.44
CA LEU A 35 18.75 15.95 -4.13
C LEU A 35 17.36 16.58 -4.26
N VAL A 36 17.23 17.67 -5.02
CA VAL A 36 15.93 18.33 -5.25
C VAL A 36 14.97 17.40 -5.96
N THR A 37 15.42 16.70 -7.01
CA THR A 37 14.60 15.72 -7.74
C THR A 37 14.18 14.56 -6.83
N GLY A 38 15.12 14.02 -6.05
CA GLY A 38 14.83 12.95 -5.08
C GLY A 38 13.80 13.38 -4.04
N LEU A 39 13.99 14.57 -3.43
CA LEU A 39 13.03 15.13 -2.48
C LEU A 39 11.66 15.36 -3.11
N PHE A 40 11.59 15.85 -4.35
CA PHE A 40 10.33 15.99 -5.07
C PHE A 40 9.62 14.65 -5.23
N ILE A 41 10.34 13.62 -5.68
CA ILE A 41 9.77 12.28 -5.88
C ILE A 41 9.20 11.71 -4.57
N ILE A 42 10.00 11.70 -3.49
CA ILE A 42 9.57 11.12 -2.20
C ILE A 42 8.50 11.97 -1.49
N THR A 43 8.37 13.26 -1.83
CA THR A 43 7.35 14.13 -1.21
C THR A 43 6.01 14.03 -1.94
N PHE A 44 6.03 13.99 -3.27
CA PHE A 44 4.80 14.15 -4.08
C PHE A 44 4.36 12.86 -4.78
N ILE A 45 5.28 11.99 -5.17
CA ILE A 45 4.98 10.83 -6.02
C ILE A 45 4.90 9.55 -5.20
N VAL A 46 5.85 9.31 -4.32
CA VAL A 46 5.99 8.05 -3.58
C VAL A 46 6.12 8.31 -2.11
N GLN A 47 5.35 7.61 -1.30
CA GLN A 47 5.45 7.67 0.16
C GLN A 47 5.78 6.29 0.71
N ALA A 48 6.71 6.25 1.68
CA ALA A 48 7.05 5.02 2.39
C ALA A 48 6.11 4.81 3.58
N PHE A 49 5.64 3.58 3.76
CA PHE A 49 4.83 3.16 4.90
C PHE A 49 5.38 1.84 5.46
N GLU A 50 5.24 1.67 6.76
CA GLU A 50 5.45 0.41 7.46
C GLU A 50 4.10 -0.26 7.73
N ILE A 51 4.01 -1.58 7.61
CA ILE A 51 2.81 -2.36 7.91
C ILE A 51 2.84 -2.78 9.38
N PRO A 52 1.95 -2.21 10.21
CA PRO A 52 2.00 -2.41 11.66
C PRO A 52 1.12 -3.59 12.14
N SER A 53 0.20 -4.09 11.32
CA SER A 53 -0.82 -5.05 11.73
C SER A 53 -0.95 -6.22 10.78
N SER A 54 -1.51 -7.34 11.29
CA SER A 54 -1.73 -8.58 10.54
C SER A 54 -3.01 -8.60 9.72
N SER A 55 -3.75 -7.49 9.61
CA SER A 55 -5.05 -7.45 8.92
C SER A 55 -4.97 -7.76 7.41
N MET A 56 -3.80 -7.62 6.80
CA MET A 56 -3.50 -7.95 5.39
C MET A 56 -2.51 -9.12 5.28
N GLU A 57 -2.37 -9.90 6.33
CA GLU A 57 -1.52 -11.09 6.38
C GLU A 57 -1.85 -12.03 5.20
N ASN A 58 -0.87 -12.74 4.68
CA ASN A 58 -0.79 -13.39 3.39
C ASN A 58 -0.32 -12.45 2.26
N THR A 59 -0.81 -11.24 2.17
CA THR A 59 -0.36 -10.24 1.19
C THR A 59 0.74 -9.33 1.76
N LEU A 60 0.47 -8.71 2.91
CA LEU A 60 1.39 -7.83 3.63
C LEU A 60 1.57 -8.32 5.06
N LEU A 61 2.82 -8.47 5.49
CA LEU A 61 3.18 -8.91 6.85
C LEU A 61 3.57 -7.71 7.73
N ILE A 62 3.42 -7.88 9.04
CA ILE A 62 3.96 -6.91 10.01
C ILE A 62 5.47 -6.74 9.76
N GLY A 63 5.95 -5.48 9.71
CA GLY A 63 7.34 -5.14 9.41
C GLY A 63 7.68 -5.12 7.91
N ASP A 64 6.69 -5.26 7.02
CA ASP A 64 6.87 -4.92 5.61
C ASP A 64 6.90 -3.40 5.46
N HIS A 65 7.92 -2.89 4.79
CA HIS A 65 8.04 -1.49 4.40
C HIS A 65 7.71 -1.37 2.92
N VAL A 66 6.66 -0.61 2.60
CA VAL A 66 6.11 -0.51 1.25
C VAL A 66 6.21 0.90 0.70
N PHE A 67 6.48 1.00 -0.61
CA PHE A 67 6.27 2.25 -1.33
C PHE A 67 4.86 2.34 -1.88
N VAL A 68 4.23 3.48 -1.64
CA VAL A 68 2.86 3.79 -2.06
C VAL A 68 2.89 4.88 -3.13
N ASN A 69 2.30 4.58 -4.28
CA ASN A 69 2.07 5.54 -5.34
C ASN A 69 0.86 6.42 -4.98
N ARG A 70 1.09 7.71 -4.82
CA ARG A 70 0.06 8.69 -4.46
C ARG A 70 -0.67 9.29 -5.65
N GLU A 71 -0.03 9.26 -6.82
CA GLU A 71 -0.57 9.93 -8.02
C GLU A 71 -1.69 9.14 -8.67
N GLN A 72 -1.63 7.81 -8.62
CA GLN A 72 -2.52 6.93 -9.37
C GLN A 72 -3.99 7.13 -9.03
N PHE A 73 -4.32 7.45 -7.78
CA PHE A 73 -5.67 7.67 -7.28
C PHE A 73 -5.96 9.13 -6.89
N ALA A 74 -5.00 10.03 -7.15
CA ALA A 74 -5.17 11.44 -6.88
C ALA A 74 -6.34 12.03 -7.69
N PRO A 75 -7.01 13.09 -7.20
CA PRO A 75 -8.02 13.79 -7.98
C PRO A 75 -7.43 14.32 -9.29
N ARG A 76 -8.12 14.08 -10.41
CA ARG A 76 -7.67 14.57 -11.71
C ARG A 76 -7.62 16.08 -11.71
N THR A 77 -6.43 16.65 -11.87
CA THR A 77 -6.27 18.09 -12.05
C THR A 77 -6.32 18.44 -13.53
N ARG A 78 -6.90 19.61 -13.85
CA ARG A 78 -7.10 20.07 -15.22
C ARG A 78 -5.77 20.25 -15.99
N TRP A 79 -4.68 20.52 -15.30
CA TRP A 79 -3.37 20.84 -15.87
C TRP A 79 -2.47 19.61 -16.02
N LEU A 80 -2.51 18.68 -15.08
CA LEU A 80 -1.64 17.49 -15.06
C LEU A 80 -2.36 16.22 -15.51
N GLY A 81 -3.68 16.26 -15.63
CA GLY A 81 -4.51 15.12 -15.98
C GLY A 81 -4.11 14.34 -17.26
N PRO A 82 -3.61 14.99 -18.32
CA PRO A 82 -3.17 14.28 -19.51
C PRO A 82 -1.80 13.60 -19.38
N ILE A 83 -0.99 13.97 -18.38
CA ILE A 83 0.41 13.54 -18.24
C ILE A 83 0.55 12.42 -17.20
N LEU A 84 -0.30 12.42 -16.17
CA LEU A 84 -0.21 11.47 -15.07
C LEU A 84 -1.10 10.24 -15.33
N PRO A 85 -0.64 9.02 -14.97
CA PRO A 85 -1.36 7.77 -15.19
C PRO A 85 -2.49 7.59 -14.18
N TYR A 86 -3.44 8.53 -14.14
CA TYR A 86 -4.61 8.40 -13.27
C TYR A 86 -5.45 7.20 -13.65
N ARG A 87 -5.87 6.47 -12.65
CA ARG A 87 -6.77 5.34 -12.79
C ARG A 87 -7.85 5.39 -11.70
N GLN A 88 -9.03 4.92 -12.03
CA GLN A 88 -10.06 4.69 -11.01
C GLN A 88 -9.71 3.46 -10.17
N ILE A 89 -10.09 3.51 -8.91
CA ILE A 89 -9.98 2.38 -8.00
C ILE A 89 -10.92 1.28 -8.50
N GLN A 90 -10.42 0.07 -8.54
CA GLN A 90 -11.13 -1.12 -9.01
C GLN A 90 -11.21 -2.17 -7.90
N HIS A 91 -12.06 -3.18 -8.12
CA HIS A 91 -12.11 -4.35 -7.26
C HIS A 91 -10.75 -5.03 -7.17
N GLY A 92 -10.41 -5.51 -5.98
CA GLY A 92 -9.15 -6.18 -5.71
C GLY A 92 -7.97 -5.24 -5.49
N ASP A 93 -8.11 -3.92 -5.74
CA ASP A 93 -7.04 -2.97 -5.44
C ASP A 93 -6.77 -2.92 -3.94
N ILE A 94 -5.49 -2.99 -3.60
CA ILE A 94 -5.04 -2.70 -2.25
C ILE A 94 -4.80 -1.19 -2.15
N VAL A 95 -5.39 -0.55 -1.16
CA VAL A 95 -5.29 0.90 -0.98
C VAL A 95 -4.80 1.26 0.42
N VAL A 96 -3.98 2.30 0.48
CA VAL A 96 -3.66 3.01 1.72
C VAL A 96 -4.56 4.22 1.82
N PHE A 97 -5.19 4.41 2.96
CA PHE A 97 -6.13 5.52 3.19
C PHE A 97 -6.09 5.98 4.64
N LEU A 98 -6.59 7.19 4.90
CA LEU A 98 -6.82 7.69 6.25
C LEU A 98 -8.06 7.02 6.84
N SER A 99 -7.91 6.44 8.03
CA SER A 99 -8.99 5.76 8.74
C SER A 99 -10.19 6.69 8.94
N PRO A 100 -11.41 6.25 8.59
CA PRO A 100 -12.61 7.00 8.96
C PRO A 100 -12.94 6.89 10.44
N ALA A 101 -12.43 5.87 11.13
CA ALA A 101 -12.68 5.63 12.56
C ALA A 101 -11.67 6.35 13.47
N GLU A 102 -10.41 6.46 13.05
CA GLU A 102 -9.32 7.00 13.87
C GLU A 102 -8.59 8.10 13.10
N PRO A 103 -8.83 9.39 13.43
CA PRO A 103 -8.20 10.51 12.73
C PRO A 103 -6.65 10.42 12.75
N GLY A 104 -6.03 10.57 11.59
CA GLY A 104 -4.57 10.56 11.44
C GLY A 104 -3.95 9.16 11.33
N LEU A 105 -4.71 8.08 11.50
CA LEU A 105 -4.22 6.72 11.30
C LEU A 105 -4.29 6.32 9.83
N TYR A 106 -3.18 5.84 9.27
CA TYR A 106 -3.15 5.23 7.95
C TYR A 106 -3.47 3.75 8.04
N VAL A 107 -4.37 3.28 7.18
CA VAL A 107 -4.85 1.90 7.12
C VAL A 107 -4.67 1.35 5.72
N VAL A 108 -4.41 0.05 5.62
CA VAL A 108 -4.32 -0.67 4.35
C VAL A 108 -5.42 -1.72 4.30
N LYS A 109 -6.23 -1.71 3.22
CA LYS A 109 -7.27 -2.71 2.96
C LYS A 109 -7.36 -3.01 1.47
N ARG A 110 -8.02 -4.12 1.15
CA ARG A 110 -8.39 -4.49 -0.22
C ARG A 110 -9.80 -4.00 -0.52
N ILE A 111 -9.99 -3.39 -1.68
CA ILE A 111 -11.29 -2.91 -2.14
C ILE A 111 -12.10 -4.09 -2.62
N ILE A 112 -13.19 -4.36 -1.93
CA ILE A 112 -14.16 -5.41 -2.25
C ILE A 112 -15.35 -4.81 -3.03
N GLY A 113 -15.75 -3.57 -2.67
CA GLY A 113 -16.85 -2.87 -3.33
C GLY A 113 -16.47 -1.48 -3.78
N ILE A 114 -16.92 -1.11 -4.98
CA ILE A 114 -16.86 0.23 -5.55
C ILE A 114 -18.25 0.87 -5.58
N PRO A 115 -18.39 2.18 -5.86
CA PRO A 115 -19.70 2.84 -5.89
C PRO A 115 -20.75 2.09 -6.70
N GLY A 116 -21.91 1.81 -6.08
CA GLY A 116 -23.04 1.10 -6.67
C GLY A 116 -23.04 -0.40 -6.46
N ASP A 117 -21.96 -1.00 -5.99
CA ASP A 117 -21.94 -2.44 -5.68
C ASP A 117 -22.83 -2.78 -4.49
N ARG A 118 -23.36 -3.98 -4.54
CA ARG A 118 -24.18 -4.62 -3.52
C ARG A 118 -23.37 -5.76 -2.90
N ILE A 119 -23.20 -5.74 -1.58
CA ILE A 119 -22.31 -6.67 -0.88
C ILE A 119 -23.03 -7.29 0.30
N HIS A 120 -22.88 -8.60 0.45
CA HIS A 120 -23.17 -9.29 1.70
C HIS A 120 -22.17 -10.43 1.94
N LEU A 121 -22.11 -10.88 3.16
CA LEU A 121 -21.39 -12.08 3.56
C LEU A 121 -22.38 -13.13 4.05
N ARG A 122 -22.12 -14.38 3.69
CA ARG A 122 -22.81 -15.54 4.23
C ARG A 122 -21.78 -16.61 4.58
N ASP A 123 -21.74 -16.99 5.84
CA ASP A 123 -20.76 -17.95 6.37
C ASP A 123 -19.32 -17.59 5.98
N ALA A 124 -18.96 -16.32 6.19
CA ALA A 124 -17.66 -15.71 5.86
C ALA A 124 -17.32 -15.61 4.36
N VAL A 125 -18.20 -16.06 3.47
CA VAL A 125 -18.04 -15.94 2.02
C VAL A 125 -18.64 -14.62 1.53
N VAL A 126 -17.87 -13.84 0.78
CA VAL A 126 -18.31 -12.57 0.22
C VAL A 126 -19.08 -12.78 -1.09
N TYR A 127 -20.24 -12.14 -1.18
CA TYR A 127 -21.02 -12.02 -2.41
C TYR A 127 -21.05 -10.55 -2.83
N ARG A 128 -20.82 -10.31 -4.12
CA ARG A 128 -20.89 -8.98 -4.72
C ARG A 128 -21.80 -9.02 -5.94
N ASN A 129 -22.81 -8.17 -5.93
CA ASN A 129 -23.83 -8.10 -6.99
C ASN A 129 -24.52 -9.46 -7.24
N GLY A 130 -24.71 -10.25 -6.17
CA GLY A 130 -25.30 -11.58 -6.20
C GLY A 130 -24.36 -12.73 -6.57
N GLU A 131 -23.10 -12.45 -6.90
CA GLU A 131 -22.10 -13.46 -7.26
C GLU A 131 -21.09 -13.67 -6.16
N LYS A 132 -20.76 -14.94 -5.87
CA LYS A 132 -19.69 -15.30 -4.95
C LYS A 132 -18.35 -14.83 -5.52
N LEU A 133 -17.54 -14.13 -4.68
CA LEU A 133 -16.19 -13.78 -5.07
C LEU A 133 -15.22 -14.95 -4.94
N ASP A 134 -14.29 -15.03 -5.90
CA ASP A 134 -13.10 -15.88 -5.80
C ASP A 134 -11.96 -15.07 -5.17
N GLU A 135 -11.56 -15.46 -3.97
CA GLU A 135 -10.65 -14.66 -3.14
C GLU A 135 -9.48 -15.51 -2.63
N PRO A 136 -8.53 -15.88 -3.52
CA PRO A 136 -7.41 -16.77 -3.18
C PRO A 136 -6.41 -16.14 -2.18
N TYR A 137 -6.51 -14.84 -1.95
CA TYR A 137 -5.69 -14.09 -1.00
C TYR A 137 -6.23 -14.13 0.43
N VAL A 138 -7.46 -14.56 0.63
CA VAL A 138 -8.12 -14.57 1.94
C VAL A 138 -7.57 -15.68 2.82
N ILE A 139 -7.35 -15.34 4.08
CA ILE A 139 -7.06 -16.31 5.14
C ILE A 139 -8.07 -16.17 6.28
N HIS A 140 -8.35 -17.32 6.88
CA HIS A 140 -9.10 -17.48 8.12
C HIS A 140 -8.20 -18.14 9.15
N GLN A 141 -7.95 -17.48 10.27
CA GLN A 141 -7.04 -18.01 11.28
C GLN A 141 -7.66 -19.15 12.08
N GLY A 142 -8.98 -19.20 12.21
CA GLY A 142 -9.65 -20.16 13.08
C GLY A 142 -9.32 -19.95 14.56
N GLY A 143 -9.46 -20.98 15.37
CA GLY A 143 -9.10 -20.95 16.80
C GLY A 143 -9.94 -19.95 17.61
N GLU A 144 -9.28 -19.09 18.41
CA GLU A 144 -9.95 -18.06 19.24
C GLU A 144 -10.68 -17.01 18.40
N ALA A 145 -10.23 -16.78 17.15
CA ALA A 145 -10.89 -15.92 16.17
C ALA A 145 -12.06 -16.61 15.44
N GLY A 146 -12.53 -17.76 15.92
CA GLY A 146 -13.55 -18.62 15.32
C GLY A 146 -14.79 -17.90 14.77
N TYR A 147 -15.82 -18.62 14.43
CA TYR A 147 -17.03 -18.06 13.85
C TYR A 147 -17.61 -16.90 14.67
N ASN A 148 -17.85 -15.76 14.01
CA ASN A 148 -18.51 -14.60 14.57
C ASN A 148 -19.74 -14.26 13.73
N PRO A 149 -20.96 -14.33 14.28
CA PRO A 149 -22.21 -14.15 13.52
C PRO A 149 -22.26 -12.81 12.76
N TYR A 150 -21.87 -11.70 13.39
CA TYR A 150 -21.87 -10.38 12.77
C TYR A 150 -20.86 -10.30 11.63
N ARG A 151 -19.60 -10.66 11.91
CA ARG A 151 -18.51 -10.59 10.95
C ARG A 151 -18.78 -11.46 9.71
N ASP A 152 -19.28 -12.68 9.95
CA ASP A 152 -19.34 -13.72 8.93
C ASP A 152 -20.66 -13.73 8.14
N ASN A 153 -21.70 -13.03 8.67
CA ASN A 153 -22.99 -12.84 8.00
C ASN A 153 -23.41 -11.36 7.92
N PHE A 154 -22.46 -10.51 7.59
CA PHE A 154 -22.69 -9.08 7.41
C PHE A 154 -23.47 -8.79 6.11
N PRO A 155 -24.47 -7.89 6.08
CA PRO A 155 -25.03 -7.10 7.19
C PRO A 155 -26.28 -7.76 7.83
N ALA A 156 -26.56 -9.03 7.58
CA ALA A 156 -27.79 -9.72 8.02
C ALA A 156 -27.93 -9.77 9.56
N VAL A 157 -26.80 -9.78 10.28
CA VAL A 157 -26.77 -9.75 11.74
C VAL A 157 -26.50 -8.32 12.21
N ALA A 158 -27.33 -7.81 13.09
CA ALA A 158 -27.13 -6.48 13.66
C ALA A 158 -25.84 -6.40 14.53
N PRO A 159 -25.19 -5.23 14.60
CA PRO A 159 -24.11 -4.99 15.52
C PRO A 159 -24.53 -5.24 16.98
N SER A 160 -23.58 -5.62 17.80
CA SER A 160 -23.74 -5.70 19.25
C SER A 160 -22.53 -5.06 19.93
N GLU A 161 -22.64 -4.72 21.21
CA GLU A 161 -21.56 -4.14 22.01
C GLU A 161 -20.25 -4.95 21.94
N MET A 162 -20.35 -6.26 21.71
CA MET A 162 -19.18 -7.15 21.62
C MET A 162 -18.46 -7.10 20.27
N ASN A 163 -18.99 -6.42 19.25
CA ASN A 163 -18.46 -6.48 17.89
C ASN A 163 -17.45 -5.38 17.53
N ASN A 164 -17.13 -4.45 18.45
CA ASN A 164 -16.22 -3.31 18.19
C ASN A 164 -16.63 -2.44 16.99
N VAL A 165 -17.93 -2.35 16.71
CA VAL A 165 -18.48 -1.49 15.67
C VAL A 165 -18.44 -0.04 16.15
N THR A 166 -18.04 0.89 15.30
CA THR A 166 -18.04 2.30 15.67
C THR A 166 -19.48 2.79 15.83
N PRO A 167 -19.78 3.65 16.84
CA PRO A 167 -21.14 4.15 17.08
C PRO A 167 -21.77 4.85 15.86
N ASP A 168 -20.97 5.61 15.12
CA ASP A 168 -21.42 6.30 13.91
C ASP A 168 -21.85 5.30 12.84
N TRP A 169 -21.11 4.20 12.70
CA TRP A 169 -21.44 3.16 11.73
C TRP A 169 -22.63 2.32 12.16
N GLU A 170 -22.75 2.01 13.43
CA GLU A 170 -23.93 1.32 13.95
C GLU A 170 -25.24 2.08 13.63
N LEU A 171 -25.22 3.42 13.75
CA LEU A 171 -26.34 4.27 13.40
C LEU A 171 -26.58 4.40 11.89
N ALA A 172 -25.51 4.42 11.09
CA ALA A 172 -25.59 4.62 9.65
C ALA A 172 -25.91 3.35 8.87
N LEU A 173 -25.44 2.20 9.34
CA LEU A 173 -25.55 0.90 8.64
C LEU A 173 -26.95 0.59 8.11
N PRO A 174 -28.06 0.76 8.89
CA PRO A 174 -29.40 0.46 8.40
C PRO A 174 -29.84 1.28 7.18
N GLN A 175 -29.28 2.48 7.00
CA GLN A 175 -29.59 3.37 5.89
C GLN A 175 -29.00 2.91 4.56
N HIS A 176 -27.97 2.04 4.62
CA HIS A 176 -27.26 1.54 3.46
C HIS A 176 -27.68 0.11 3.08
N ILE A 177 -28.54 -0.51 3.87
CA ILE A 177 -29.02 -1.88 3.59
C ILE A 177 -30.19 -1.82 2.62
N GLN A 178 -30.15 -2.61 1.55
CA GLN A 178 -31.21 -2.82 0.59
C GLN A 178 -31.43 -4.34 0.36
N GLY A 179 -32.48 -4.89 0.94
CA GLY A 179 -32.68 -6.35 1.00
C GLY A 179 -31.64 -6.98 1.94
N ASP A 180 -30.88 -7.94 1.43
CA ASP A 180 -29.82 -8.63 2.19
C ASP A 180 -28.45 -7.97 2.01
N ASP A 181 -28.34 -6.94 1.16
CA ASP A 181 -27.08 -6.35 0.76
C ASP A 181 -26.88 -4.97 1.37
N ILE A 182 -25.61 -4.62 1.63
CA ILE A 182 -25.18 -3.25 1.78
C ILE A 182 -24.87 -2.66 0.39
N VAL A 183 -25.29 -1.42 0.15
CA VAL A 183 -25.03 -0.71 -1.12
C VAL A 183 -23.95 0.33 -0.92
N VAL A 184 -22.87 0.26 -1.70
CA VAL A 184 -21.75 1.20 -1.63
C VAL A 184 -22.18 2.55 -2.22
N PRO A 185 -22.16 3.65 -1.44
CA PRO A 185 -22.58 4.95 -1.92
C PRO A 185 -21.59 5.57 -2.93
N PRO A 186 -22.02 6.60 -3.68
CA PRO A 186 -21.12 7.36 -4.55
C PRO A 186 -19.90 7.91 -3.79
N ASN A 187 -18.74 7.96 -4.47
CA ASN A 187 -17.47 8.46 -3.93
C ASN A 187 -17.01 7.74 -2.65
N SER A 188 -17.38 6.49 -2.50
CA SER A 188 -16.99 5.68 -1.35
C SER A 188 -16.65 4.26 -1.78
N TYR A 189 -15.88 3.55 -0.94
CA TYR A 189 -15.45 2.19 -1.21
C TYR A 189 -15.72 1.31 0.01
N PHE A 190 -15.91 0.03 -0.23
CA PHE A 190 -16.00 -0.98 0.82
C PHE A 190 -14.72 -1.81 0.81
N GLY A 191 -13.90 -1.66 1.86
CA GLY A 191 -12.61 -2.33 1.98
C GLY A 191 -12.63 -3.40 3.06
N MET A 192 -11.96 -4.52 2.81
CA MET A 192 -11.78 -5.60 3.80
C MET A 192 -10.30 -5.98 3.91
N GLY A 193 -9.92 -6.52 5.08
CA GLY A 193 -8.62 -7.14 5.22
C GLY A 193 -8.58 -8.52 4.59
N ASP A 194 -7.39 -8.94 4.13
CA ASP A 194 -7.17 -10.27 3.57
C ASP A 194 -7.22 -11.33 4.70
N ASN A 195 -6.80 -10.97 5.92
CA ASN A 195 -7.02 -11.75 7.13
C ASN A 195 -8.40 -11.40 7.72
N ARG A 196 -9.43 -12.15 7.30
CA ARG A 196 -10.83 -11.84 7.57
C ARG A 196 -11.20 -11.85 9.04
N ASP A 197 -10.54 -12.69 9.83
CA ASP A 197 -10.93 -12.96 11.21
C ASP A 197 -10.43 -11.90 12.18
N VAL A 198 -9.31 -11.25 11.88
CA VAL A 198 -8.68 -10.25 12.75
C VAL A 198 -8.72 -8.82 12.19
N SER A 199 -9.31 -8.63 11.02
CA SER A 199 -9.39 -7.31 10.39
C SER A 199 -10.56 -6.49 10.95
N LEU A 200 -10.25 -5.32 11.53
CA LEU A 200 -11.21 -4.25 11.70
C LEU A 200 -11.26 -3.45 10.38
N ASP A 201 -12.35 -3.58 9.64
CA ASP A 201 -12.52 -3.04 8.29
C ASP A 201 -13.92 -2.44 8.07
N SER A 202 -14.35 -2.28 6.82
CA SER A 202 -15.61 -1.64 6.49
C SER A 202 -16.85 -2.28 7.13
N ARG A 203 -16.77 -3.50 7.57
CA ARG A 203 -17.83 -4.14 8.37
C ARG A 203 -18.02 -3.42 9.73
N TYR A 204 -16.97 -2.82 10.28
CA TYR A 204 -16.93 -2.26 11.64
C TYR A 204 -16.99 -0.74 11.70
N TRP A 205 -16.51 -0.04 10.65
CA TRP A 205 -16.43 1.42 10.63
C TRP A 205 -17.01 2.05 9.36
N GLY A 206 -17.55 1.25 8.42
CA GLY A 206 -18.28 1.73 7.27
C GLY A 206 -17.44 1.92 6.01
N PHE A 207 -17.80 2.90 5.22
CA PHE A 207 -17.17 3.13 3.92
C PHE A 207 -15.88 3.96 4.01
N ILE A 208 -15.00 3.75 3.03
CA ILE A 208 -13.80 4.56 2.82
C ILE A 208 -14.19 5.71 1.89
N PRO A 209 -14.22 6.97 2.34
CA PRO A 209 -14.41 8.11 1.45
C PRO A 209 -13.28 8.20 0.42
N GLN A 210 -13.61 8.59 -0.80
CA GLN A 210 -12.60 8.71 -1.87
C GLN A 210 -11.50 9.71 -1.53
N GLU A 211 -11.83 10.80 -0.83
CA GLU A 211 -10.87 11.80 -0.37
C GLU A 211 -9.88 11.28 0.68
N ASN A 212 -10.21 10.20 1.37
CA ASN A 212 -9.32 9.59 2.35
C ASN A 212 -8.26 8.68 1.68
N VAL A 213 -8.43 8.32 0.41
CA VAL A 213 -7.50 7.43 -0.28
C VAL A 213 -6.20 8.17 -0.58
N ILE A 214 -5.10 7.63 -0.08
CA ILE A 214 -3.75 8.17 -0.26
C ILE A 214 -3.11 7.60 -1.53
N GLY A 215 -3.22 6.28 -1.75
CA GLY A 215 -2.59 5.67 -2.90
C GLY A 215 -2.58 4.14 -2.85
N ARG A 216 -1.83 3.56 -3.78
CA ARG A 216 -1.68 2.11 -3.92
C ARG A 216 -0.27 1.67 -3.51
N PRO A 217 -0.12 0.64 -2.66
CA PRO A 217 1.16 -0.01 -2.43
C PRO A 217 1.68 -0.62 -3.75
N MET A 218 2.92 -0.34 -4.10
CA MET A 218 3.54 -0.85 -5.33
C MET A 218 4.38 -2.09 -5.08
N PHE A 219 5.34 -1.97 -4.18
CA PHE A 219 6.23 -3.06 -3.82
C PHE A 219 6.78 -2.88 -2.41
N ILE A 220 7.20 -3.99 -1.82
CA ILE A 220 7.88 -4.05 -0.52
C ILE A 220 9.35 -3.75 -0.79
N TYR A 221 9.86 -2.61 -0.28
CA TYR A 221 11.27 -2.28 -0.48
C TYR A 221 12.19 -2.88 0.59
N TRP A 222 11.62 -3.20 1.76
CA TRP A 222 12.30 -3.90 2.83
C TRP A 222 11.27 -4.62 3.72
N SER A 223 11.65 -5.76 4.30
CA SER A 223 10.80 -6.55 5.19
C SER A 223 11.64 -7.09 6.33
N PHE A 224 11.30 -6.74 7.56
CA PHE A 224 12.00 -7.17 8.76
C PHE A 224 11.05 -7.89 9.70
N GLU A 225 11.54 -8.90 10.43
CA GLU A 225 10.74 -9.58 11.44
C GLU A 225 10.48 -8.63 12.62
N THR A 226 9.27 -8.10 12.67
CA THR A 226 8.85 -7.13 13.68
C THR A 226 7.78 -7.75 14.56
N PRO A 227 7.93 -7.72 15.90
CA PRO A 227 6.90 -8.20 16.82
C PRO A 227 5.58 -7.44 16.66
N ALA A 228 4.47 -8.16 16.82
CA ALA A 228 3.16 -7.53 16.82
C ALA A 228 3.06 -6.50 17.96
N GLY A 229 2.55 -5.31 17.64
CA GLY A 229 2.41 -4.22 18.61
C GLY A 229 3.66 -3.35 18.81
N GLN A 230 4.79 -3.65 18.17
CA GLN A 230 6.00 -2.82 18.26
C GLN A 230 5.74 -1.34 17.93
N TYR A 231 4.83 -1.07 17.00
CA TYR A 231 4.45 0.30 16.61
C TYR A 231 3.69 1.07 17.71
N LEU A 232 3.11 0.36 18.69
CA LEU A 232 2.42 0.95 19.86
C LEU A 232 3.39 1.39 20.96
N GLU A 233 4.64 0.92 20.92
CA GLU A 233 5.65 1.25 21.90
C GLU A 233 6.00 2.74 21.86
N ARG A 234 5.72 3.43 22.97
CA ARG A 234 5.94 4.87 23.12
C ARG A 234 7.21 5.22 23.88
N GLU A 235 7.72 4.29 24.64
CA GLU A 235 8.93 4.51 25.46
C GLU A 235 10.17 4.64 24.57
N PHE A 236 10.91 5.71 24.77
CA PHE A 236 12.14 5.99 24.01
C PHE A 236 13.17 4.87 24.14
N SER A 237 13.32 4.29 25.35
CA SER A 237 14.22 3.16 25.62
C SER A 237 13.91 1.92 24.78
N GLN A 238 12.63 1.57 24.66
CA GLN A 238 12.17 0.42 23.86
C GLN A 238 12.38 0.66 22.37
N ARG A 239 12.10 1.87 21.88
CA ARG A 239 12.35 2.25 20.48
C ARG A 239 13.84 2.20 20.12
N VAL A 240 14.71 2.70 20.99
CA VAL A 240 16.16 2.60 20.79
C VAL A 240 16.62 1.15 20.86
N GLY A 241 16.11 0.37 21.83
CA GLY A 241 16.39 -1.06 21.91
C GLY A 241 16.02 -1.82 20.63
N PHE A 242 14.84 -1.55 20.08
CA PHE A 242 14.42 -2.15 18.81
C PHE A 242 15.30 -1.70 17.64
N LEU A 243 15.69 -0.42 17.58
CA LEU A 243 16.60 0.07 16.55
C LEU A 243 17.96 -0.65 16.59
N VAL A 244 18.51 -0.86 17.80
CA VAL A 244 19.75 -1.62 17.97
C VAL A 244 19.55 -3.08 17.55
N HIS A 245 18.43 -3.69 17.90
CA HIS A 245 18.06 -5.04 17.47
C HIS A 245 18.03 -5.14 15.93
N VAL A 246 17.38 -4.21 15.25
CA VAL A 246 17.31 -4.15 13.78
C VAL A 246 18.72 -4.06 13.16
N VAL A 247 19.63 -3.23 13.75
CA VAL A 247 21.00 -3.10 13.23
C VAL A 247 21.79 -4.40 13.42
N VAL A 248 21.66 -5.04 14.58
CA VAL A 248 22.38 -6.30 14.89
C VAL A 248 21.89 -7.46 14.05
N HIS A 249 20.57 -7.56 13.87
CA HIS A 249 19.90 -8.66 13.18
C HIS A 249 19.49 -8.34 11.74
N PHE A 250 20.08 -7.30 11.15
CA PHE A 250 19.72 -6.83 9.82
C PHE A 250 19.79 -7.93 8.74
N PHE A 251 20.75 -8.82 8.84
CA PHE A 251 20.98 -9.86 7.81
C PHE A 251 20.18 -11.14 8.05
N ASP A 252 19.94 -11.52 9.30
CA ASP A 252 19.29 -12.78 9.69
C ASP A 252 17.78 -12.67 9.83
N GLU A 253 17.26 -11.51 10.29
CA GLU A 253 15.81 -11.27 10.44
C GLU A 253 15.21 -10.48 9.28
N THR A 254 16.01 -10.00 8.31
CA THR A 254 15.45 -9.44 7.07
C THR A 254 14.90 -10.56 6.19
N ARG A 255 13.62 -10.45 5.85
CA ARG A 255 12.91 -11.37 4.95
C ARG A 255 13.26 -11.05 3.50
N TRP A 256 14.49 -11.37 3.07
CA TRP A 256 15.04 -11.05 1.75
C TRP A 256 14.17 -11.48 0.57
N ARG A 257 13.43 -12.61 0.72
CA ARG A 257 12.51 -13.11 -0.32
C ARG A 257 11.31 -12.19 -0.56
N ARG A 258 11.01 -11.30 0.39
CA ARG A 258 9.92 -10.32 0.28
C ARG A 258 10.40 -8.98 -0.24
N THR A 259 11.69 -8.68 -0.11
CA THR A 259 12.29 -7.44 -0.59
C THR A 259 12.17 -7.34 -2.12
N PHE A 260 11.69 -6.21 -2.61
CA PHE A 260 11.31 -5.92 -4.00
C PHE A 260 10.13 -6.75 -4.56
N LYS A 261 9.38 -7.46 -3.70
CA LYS A 261 8.15 -8.14 -4.12
C LYS A 261 7.06 -7.10 -4.42
N ALA A 262 6.45 -7.21 -5.61
CA ALA A 262 5.28 -6.39 -5.96
C ALA A 262 4.07 -6.77 -5.08
N VAL A 263 3.27 -5.76 -4.70
CA VAL A 263 2.02 -5.93 -3.96
C VAL A 263 0.89 -6.11 -4.96
N GLN A 264 0.21 -7.27 -4.89
CA GLN A 264 -0.85 -7.66 -5.82
C GLN A 264 -2.12 -8.08 -5.07
#